data_ad711b888f46b900fd4795c6f51032f5
#
_entry.id   ad711b888f46b900fd4795c6f51032f5
#
_cell.length_a   1.000
_cell.length_b   1.000
_cell.length_c   1.000
_cell.angle_alpha   90.00
_cell.angle_beta   90.00
_cell.angle_gamma   90.00
#
_symmetry.space_group_name_H-M   'P 1'
#
loop_
_entity.id
_entity.type
_entity.pdbx_description
1 polymer ?
#
loop_
_entity_poly.entity_id
_entity_poly.type
_entity_poly.pdbx_seq_one_letter_code
_entity_poly.pdbx_strand_id
1 'polypeptide(L)'
;TTVWYQDVAELFGNPRTVFQHVDAVSEDCLYLNIWTNSLDQTSKKPVMVWVHGGADTGGWSYEPNYLGHHLASKDVVVVSINYRLNIFGFFAHPEMPNQTGNFGLEDEIMALQWVKNHISAYGGDPENITYFGESAGGAHVSYLIASPMGKGLFKRGIIQSGAYNLFNWISKDKAQELGLKTQTVLNAPNLETMKNLSAENLLSASIGLNHPYGPNIDGALIPNN
;
A
#
# COMPACT_ATOMS: atom_id res chain seq x y z
N THR A 1 -6.34 -1.91 11.03
CA THR A 1 -7.12 -2.92 11.78
C THR A 1 -8.62 -2.57 11.73
N THR A 2 -9.48 -3.56 11.91
CA THR A 2 -10.95 -3.40 11.81
C THR A 2 -11.49 -2.31 12.75
N VAL A 3 -10.94 -2.19 13.95
CA VAL A 3 -11.37 -1.19 14.95
C VAL A 3 -11.07 0.23 14.46
N TRP A 4 -9.89 0.48 13.92
CA TRP A 4 -9.52 1.79 13.37
C TRP A 4 -10.47 2.20 12.23
N TYR A 5 -10.81 1.28 11.33
CA TYR A 5 -11.76 1.52 10.24
C TYR A 5 -13.17 1.81 10.74
N GLN A 6 -13.61 1.15 11.80
CA GLN A 6 -14.90 1.40 12.43
C GLN A 6 -14.95 2.81 13.04
N ASP A 7 -13.89 3.23 13.72
CA ASP A 7 -13.80 4.56 14.32
C ASP A 7 -13.73 5.65 13.23
N VAL A 8 -13.00 5.42 12.14
CA VAL A 8 -12.96 6.30 10.97
C VAL A 8 -14.33 6.36 10.28
N ALA A 9 -15.03 5.24 10.14
CA ALA A 9 -16.37 5.25 9.55
C ALA A 9 -17.33 6.13 10.34
N GLU A 10 -17.34 6.05 11.67
CA GLU A 10 -18.16 6.91 12.51
C GLU A 10 -17.77 8.39 12.38
N LEU A 11 -16.48 8.70 12.31
CA LEU A 11 -16.00 10.07 12.10
C LEU A 11 -16.55 10.68 10.81
N PHE A 12 -16.73 9.87 9.77
CA PHE A 12 -17.32 10.29 8.48
C PHE A 12 -18.85 10.05 8.39
N GLY A 13 -19.51 9.78 9.53
CA GLY A 13 -20.96 9.63 9.59
C GLY A 13 -21.50 8.31 9.04
N ASN A 14 -20.66 7.30 8.89
CA ASN A 14 -21.05 5.98 8.44
C ASN A 14 -21.24 5.01 9.62
N PRO A 15 -22.15 4.03 9.53
CA PRO A 15 -22.29 3.00 10.55
C PRO A 15 -21.01 2.17 10.69
N ARG A 16 -20.59 1.84 11.91
CA ARG A 16 -19.46 0.92 12.17
C ARG A 16 -19.59 -0.41 11.42
N THR A 17 -20.82 -0.81 11.11
CA THR A 17 -21.14 -2.06 10.40
C THR A 17 -20.69 -2.09 8.94
N VAL A 18 -20.37 -0.95 8.34
CA VAL A 18 -19.90 -0.88 6.94
C VAL A 18 -18.57 -1.63 6.76
N PHE A 19 -17.75 -1.72 7.81
CA PHE A 19 -16.43 -2.35 7.77
C PHE A 19 -16.35 -3.62 8.63
N GLN A 20 -17.43 -4.37 8.78
CA GLN A 20 -17.49 -5.54 9.69
C GLN A 20 -16.78 -6.80 9.21
N HIS A 21 -16.33 -6.88 7.97
CA HIS A 21 -15.82 -8.13 7.39
C HIS A 21 -14.40 -8.00 6.85
N VAL A 22 -13.42 -8.00 7.77
CA VAL A 22 -12.11 -8.54 7.45
C VAL A 22 -12.11 -9.98 7.95
N ASP A 23 -12.25 -10.93 7.05
CA ASP A 23 -12.37 -12.36 7.40
C ASP A 23 -11.09 -12.88 8.09
N ALA A 24 -9.93 -12.37 7.71
CA ALA A 24 -8.65 -12.68 8.34
C ALA A 24 -7.60 -11.60 8.06
N VAL A 25 -6.66 -11.42 9.00
CA VAL A 25 -5.41 -10.68 8.79
C VAL A 25 -4.25 -11.66 8.79
N SER A 26 -3.30 -11.51 7.86
CA SER A 26 -2.15 -12.39 7.71
C SER A 26 -0.97 -11.62 7.13
N GLU A 27 0.25 -12.07 7.40
CA GLU A 27 1.44 -11.63 6.68
C GLU A 27 1.43 -12.11 5.22
N ASP A 28 0.74 -13.21 4.92
CA ASP A 28 0.40 -13.63 3.56
C ASP A 28 -0.79 -12.80 3.06
N CYS A 29 -0.51 -11.58 2.60
CA CYS A 29 -1.52 -10.57 2.25
C CYS A 29 -1.35 -9.96 0.84
N LEU A 30 -0.30 -10.31 0.11
CA LEU A 30 0.01 -9.70 -1.18
C LEU A 30 -0.81 -10.33 -2.32
N TYR A 31 -2.08 -9.96 -2.36
CA TYR A 31 -3.06 -10.41 -3.35
C TYR A 31 -3.60 -9.22 -4.15
N LEU A 32 -4.14 -9.51 -5.31
CA LEU A 32 -4.84 -8.55 -6.14
C LEU A 32 -6.15 -9.15 -6.66
N ASN A 33 -7.09 -8.28 -7.03
CA ASN A 33 -8.34 -8.66 -7.68
C ASN A 33 -8.41 -8.04 -9.05
N ILE A 34 -9.04 -8.73 -10.01
CA ILE A 34 -9.22 -8.24 -11.38
C ILE A 34 -10.70 -8.34 -11.77
N TRP A 35 -11.23 -7.23 -12.28
CA TRP A 35 -12.54 -7.16 -12.88
C TRP A 35 -12.41 -6.83 -14.35
N THR A 36 -12.95 -7.68 -15.19
CA THR A 36 -13.00 -7.48 -16.64
C THR A 36 -14.31 -8.02 -17.19
N ASN A 37 -14.79 -7.46 -18.29
CA ASN A 37 -15.95 -7.96 -19.03
C ASN A 37 -15.55 -8.79 -20.26
N SER A 38 -14.25 -9.04 -20.49
CA SER A 38 -13.75 -9.84 -21.59
C SER A 38 -12.35 -10.39 -21.27
N LEU A 39 -12.15 -11.67 -21.59
CA LEU A 39 -10.84 -12.32 -21.55
C LEU A 39 -10.15 -12.36 -22.93
N ASP A 40 -10.70 -11.66 -23.91
CA ASP A 40 -10.10 -11.55 -25.23
C ASP A 40 -8.82 -10.70 -25.16
N GLN A 41 -7.68 -11.36 -25.35
CA GLN A 41 -6.34 -10.75 -25.29
C GLN A 41 -6.11 -9.71 -26.38
N THR A 42 -6.93 -9.69 -27.44
CA THR A 42 -6.85 -8.72 -28.53
C THR A 42 -7.60 -7.43 -28.24
N SER A 43 -8.43 -7.39 -27.19
CA SER A 43 -9.30 -6.25 -26.88
C SER A 43 -8.57 -5.00 -26.43
N LYS A 44 -7.34 -5.15 -25.85
CA LYS A 44 -6.45 -4.06 -25.42
C LYS A 44 -7.16 -2.94 -24.66
N LYS A 45 -7.95 -3.31 -23.67
CA LYS A 45 -8.71 -2.34 -22.86
C LYS A 45 -7.78 -1.50 -21.98
N PRO A 46 -8.11 -0.24 -21.72
CA PRO A 46 -7.43 0.53 -20.68
C PRO A 46 -7.45 -0.21 -19.34
N VAL A 47 -6.36 -0.12 -18.60
CA VAL A 47 -6.22 -0.75 -17.28
C VAL A 47 -6.20 0.32 -16.20
N MET A 48 -6.98 0.12 -15.14
CA MET A 48 -7.00 1.00 -13.97
C MET A 48 -6.56 0.18 -12.75
N VAL A 49 -5.44 0.55 -12.12
CA VAL A 49 -4.90 -0.12 -10.94
C VAL A 49 -5.17 0.74 -9.72
N TRP A 50 -5.99 0.22 -8.81
CA TRP A 50 -6.39 0.87 -7.57
C TRP A 50 -5.47 0.52 -6.41
N VAL A 51 -5.04 1.55 -5.67
CA VAL A 51 -4.38 1.42 -4.37
C VAL A 51 -5.21 2.12 -3.30
N HIS A 52 -5.52 1.38 -2.22
CA HIS A 52 -6.37 1.88 -1.14
C HIS A 52 -5.63 2.85 -0.21
N GLY A 53 -6.39 3.68 0.50
CA GLY A 53 -5.90 4.51 1.59
C GLY A 53 -5.90 3.78 2.92
N GLY A 54 -6.00 4.54 4.01
CA GLY A 54 -6.04 4.02 5.37
C GLY A 54 -4.83 4.38 6.22
N ALA A 55 -4.19 5.53 5.90
CA ALA A 55 -3.07 6.11 6.66
C ALA A 55 -1.92 5.11 6.89
N ASP A 56 -1.66 4.22 5.93
CA ASP A 56 -0.64 3.17 5.99
C ASP A 56 -0.83 2.17 7.14
N THR A 57 -1.94 2.26 7.84
CA THR A 57 -2.22 1.50 9.06
C THR A 57 -3.32 0.45 8.88
N GLY A 58 -4.27 0.72 7.98
CA GLY A 58 -5.42 -0.13 7.70
C GLY A 58 -5.78 -0.11 6.22
N GLY A 59 -6.79 -0.88 5.82
CA GLY A 59 -7.27 -0.96 4.46
C GLY A 59 -7.05 -2.31 3.79
N TRP A 60 -7.81 -2.56 2.74
CA TRP A 60 -7.66 -3.72 1.88
C TRP A 60 -8.29 -3.49 0.51
N SER A 61 -7.87 -4.25 -0.47
CA SER A 61 -8.20 -4.03 -1.87
C SER A 61 -9.65 -4.34 -2.26
N TYR A 62 -10.40 -5.05 -1.43
CA TYR A 62 -11.77 -5.50 -1.69
C TYR A 62 -12.79 -4.90 -0.72
N GLU A 63 -12.50 -3.74 -0.14
CA GLU A 63 -13.52 -2.99 0.58
C GLU A 63 -14.77 -2.79 -0.28
N PRO A 64 -15.98 -2.81 0.32
CA PRO A 64 -17.22 -2.72 -0.45
C PRO A 64 -17.29 -1.53 -1.42
N ASN A 65 -16.60 -0.44 -1.09
CA ASN A 65 -16.54 0.77 -1.91
C ASN A 65 -15.57 0.65 -3.10
N TYR A 66 -14.68 -0.36 -3.11
CA TYR A 66 -13.60 -0.49 -4.10
C TYR A 66 -13.84 -1.62 -5.12
N LEU A 67 -15.02 -2.23 -5.09
CA LEU A 67 -15.37 -3.29 -6.03
C LEU A 67 -15.42 -2.76 -7.47
N GLY A 68 -14.55 -3.30 -8.33
CA GLY A 68 -14.28 -2.76 -9.67
C GLY A 68 -15.35 -3.03 -10.73
N HIS A 69 -16.42 -3.76 -10.43
CA HIS A 69 -17.40 -4.22 -11.42
C HIS A 69 -18.12 -3.09 -12.16
N HIS A 70 -18.41 -1.97 -11.50
CA HIS A 70 -19.04 -0.81 -12.15
C HIS A 70 -18.11 -0.13 -13.14
N LEU A 71 -16.83 0.01 -12.81
CA LEU A 71 -15.86 0.55 -13.75
C LEU A 71 -15.58 -0.43 -14.88
N ALA A 72 -15.46 -1.73 -14.58
CA ALA A 72 -15.23 -2.75 -15.60
C ALA A 72 -16.37 -2.82 -16.63
N SER A 73 -17.62 -2.49 -16.24
CA SER A 73 -18.75 -2.37 -17.18
C SER A 73 -18.60 -1.21 -18.18
N LYS A 74 -17.64 -0.31 -17.99
CA LYS A 74 -17.30 0.82 -18.88
C LYS A 74 -16.12 0.51 -19.81
N ASP A 75 -15.89 -0.76 -20.07
CA ASP A 75 -14.87 -1.23 -21.02
C ASP A 75 -13.43 -0.97 -20.59
N VAL A 76 -13.17 -1.02 -19.29
CA VAL A 76 -11.84 -0.98 -18.70
C VAL A 76 -11.57 -2.26 -17.90
N VAL A 77 -10.30 -2.66 -17.78
CA VAL A 77 -9.89 -3.68 -16.82
C VAL A 77 -9.53 -2.98 -15.51
N VAL A 78 -10.14 -3.39 -14.41
CA VAL A 78 -9.86 -2.83 -13.10
C VAL A 78 -9.05 -3.84 -12.28
N VAL A 79 -8.00 -3.38 -11.66
CA VAL A 79 -7.19 -4.17 -10.72
C VAL A 79 -7.15 -3.44 -9.39
N SER A 80 -7.40 -4.13 -8.28
CA SER A 80 -7.12 -3.59 -6.95
C SER A 80 -6.06 -4.41 -6.25
N ILE A 81 -5.14 -3.76 -5.57
CA ILE A 81 -3.95 -4.38 -4.98
C ILE A 81 -3.93 -4.21 -3.47
N ASN A 82 -3.38 -5.21 -2.77
CA ASN A 82 -2.95 -5.08 -1.39
C ASN A 82 -1.46 -4.76 -1.32
N TYR A 83 -1.06 -4.10 -0.24
CA TYR A 83 0.33 -3.84 0.12
C TYR A 83 0.48 -3.99 1.64
N ARG A 84 1.70 -4.25 2.12
CA ARG A 84 1.97 -4.35 3.54
C ARG A 84 1.82 -3.00 4.23
N LEU A 85 1.24 -3.03 5.41
CA LEU A 85 0.86 -1.86 6.19
C LEU A 85 1.68 -1.77 7.48
N ASN A 86 1.69 -0.57 8.08
CA ASN A 86 2.24 -0.33 9.39
C ASN A 86 3.71 -0.82 9.49
N ILE A 87 4.10 -1.41 10.62
CA ILE A 87 5.43 -1.96 10.84
C ILE A 87 5.88 -2.98 9.78
N PHE A 88 4.95 -3.73 9.18
CA PHE A 88 5.27 -4.73 8.15
C PHE A 88 5.59 -4.10 6.79
N GLY A 89 5.03 -2.93 6.52
CA GLY A 89 5.21 -2.21 5.26
C GLY A 89 6.23 -1.09 5.31
N PHE A 90 6.47 -0.50 6.50
CA PHE A 90 7.21 0.74 6.60
C PHE A 90 8.23 0.75 7.76
N PHE A 91 8.98 -0.34 7.91
CA PHE A 91 9.97 -0.49 8.96
C PHE A 91 11.39 -0.25 8.44
N ALA A 92 12.13 0.66 9.09
CA ALA A 92 13.53 0.89 8.84
C ALA A 92 14.36 0.63 10.12
N HIS A 93 15.57 0.11 9.98
CA HIS A 93 16.46 -0.18 11.08
C HIS A 93 17.93 0.02 10.65
N PRO A 94 18.84 0.49 11.52
CA PRO A 94 20.27 0.66 11.17
C PRO A 94 20.96 -0.64 10.72
N GLU A 95 20.54 -1.79 11.25
CA GLU A 95 21.04 -3.10 10.81
C GLU A 95 20.50 -3.54 9.43
N MET A 96 19.69 -2.69 8.76
CA MET A 96 19.17 -2.88 7.41
C MET A 96 19.63 -1.74 6.47
N PRO A 97 20.94 -1.48 6.33
CA PRO A 97 21.43 -0.26 5.67
C PRO A 97 21.06 -0.18 4.18
N ASN A 98 20.89 -1.35 3.53
CA ASN A 98 20.60 -1.45 2.10
C ASN A 98 19.12 -1.56 1.77
N GLN A 99 18.22 -1.53 2.77
CA GLN A 99 16.77 -1.57 2.57
C GLN A 99 16.20 -0.16 2.56
N THR A 100 15.14 0.05 1.78
CA THR A 100 14.46 1.35 1.70
C THR A 100 13.71 1.67 2.99
N GLY A 101 13.17 0.67 3.65
CA GLY A 101 12.20 0.82 4.73
C GLY A 101 10.79 1.14 4.22
N ASN A 102 10.57 1.10 2.89
CA ASN A 102 9.31 1.40 2.21
C ASN A 102 8.74 0.13 1.55
N PHE A 103 8.70 -0.98 2.26
CA PHE A 103 8.30 -2.29 1.72
C PHE A 103 6.87 -2.28 1.14
N GLY A 104 5.95 -1.49 1.73
CA GLY A 104 4.60 -1.34 1.19
C GLY A 104 4.61 -0.73 -0.22
N LEU A 105 5.46 0.27 -0.47
CA LEU A 105 5.63 0.83 -1.82
C LEU A 105 6.35 -0.13 -2.78
N GLU A 106 7.28 -0.94 -2.27
CA GLU A 106 7.93 -2.00 -3.06
C GLU A 106 6.92 -3.09 -3.47
N ASP A 107 5.95 -3.41 -2.61
CA ASP A 107 4.85 -4.33 -2.92
C ASP A 107 3.99 -3.77 -4.06
N GLU A 108 3.69 -2.47 -4.06
CA GLU A 108 2.93 -1.81 -5.13
C GLU A 108 3.70 -1.80 -6.46
N ILE A 109 5.01 -1.54 -6.42
CA ILE A 109 5.88 -1.64 -7.60
C ILE A 109 5.84 -3.05 -8.18
N MET A 110 5.93 -4.07 -7.33
CA MET A 110 5.84 -5.48 -7.75
C MET A 110 4.47 -5.79 -8.36
N ALA A 111 3.39 -5.31 -7.74
CA ALA A 111 2.04 -5.47 -8.27
C ALA A 111 1.87 -4.80 -9.65
N LEU A 112 2.38 -3.58 -9.81
CA LEU A 112 2.35 -2.88 -11.10
C LEU A 112 3.19 -3.61 -12.17
N GLN A 113 4.35 -4.16 -11.81
CA GLN A 113 5.15 -5.00 -12.70
C GLN A 113 4.39 -6.27 -13.11
N TRP A 114 3.72 -6.91 -12.14
CA TRP A 114 2.89 -8.07 -12.42
C TRP A 114 1.76 -7.73 -13.39
N VAL A 115 1.04 -6.63 -13.14
CA VAL A 115 -0.02 -6.14 -14.05
C VAL A 115 0.54 -5.91 -15.44
N LYS A 116 1.66 -5.21 -15.57
CA LYS A 116 2.29 -4.94 -16.86
C LYS A 116 2.64 -6.22 -17.64
N ASN A 117 3.06 -7.26 -16.93
CA ASN A 117 3.49 -8.52 -17.55
C ASN A 117 2.33 -9.47 -17.88
N HIS A 118 1.18 -9.38 -17.17
CA HIS A 118 0.15 -10.41 -17.23
C HIS A 118 -1.24 -9.90 -17.65
N ILE A 119 -1.50 -8.60 -17.60
CA ILE A 119 -2.87 -8.07 -17.77
C ILE A 119 -3.46 -8.31 -19.17
N SER A 120 -2.63 -8.56 -20.18
CA SER A 120 -3.09 -8.93 -21.50
C SER A 120 -3.93 -10.21 -21.48
N ALA A 121 -3.63 -11.18 -20.59
CA ALA A 121 -4.42 -12.39 -20.42
C ALA A 121 -5.87 -12.12 -19.95
N TYR A 122 -6.11 -10.92 -19.42
CA TYR A 122 -7.41 -10.45 -18.94
C TYR A 122 -8.00 -9.37 -19.85
N GLY A 123 -7.53 -9.25 -21.09
CA GLY A 123 -8.01 -8.29 -22.09
C GLY A 123 -7.50 -6.87 -21.92
N GLY A 124 -6.57 -6.61 -20.98
CA GLY A 124 -6.01 -5.30 -20.72
C GLY A 124 -4.82 -4.95 -21.60
N ASP A 125 -4.58 -3.66 -21.80
CA ASP A 125 -3.40 -3.12 -22.50
C ASP A 125 -2.32 -2.75 -21.49
N PRO A 126 -1.18 -3.47 -21.45
CA PRO A 126 -0.07 -3.19 -20.54
C PRO A 126 0.61 -1.83 -20.80
N GLU A 127 0.40 -1.23 -21.98
CA GLU A 127 0.92 0.09 -22.31
C GLU A 127 -0.08 1.22 -22.01
N ASN A 128 -1.25 0.89 -21.46
CA ASN A 128 -2.30 1.85 -21.16
C ASN A 128 -2.82 1.73 -19.71
N ILE A 129 -1.88 1.70 -18.76
CA ILE A 129 -2.16 1.59 -17.31
C ILE A 129 -2.33 2.97 -16.70
N THR A 130 -3.41 3.15 -15.95
CA THR A 130 -3.65 4.28 -15.06
C THR A 130 -3.56 3.79 -13.60
N TYR A 131 -2.62 4.31 -12.83
CA TYR A 131 -2.47 4.03 -11.41
C TYR A 131 -3.20 5.08 -10.60
N PHE A 132 -4.10 4.69 -9.69
CA PHE A 132 -4.93 5.65 -8.96
C PHE A 132 -5.22 5.18 -7.54
N GLY A 133 -5.40 6.16 -6.64
CA GLY A 133 -5.62 5.88 -5.25
C GLY A 133 -6.20 7.08 -4.49
N GLU A 134 -6.68 6.81 -3.29
CA GLU A 134 -7.27 7.81 -2.41
C GLU A 134 -6.52 7.87 -1.07
N SER A 135 -6.45 9.07 -0.46
CA SER A 135 -5.80 9.31 0.82
C SER A 135 -4.34 8.85 0.82
N ALA A 136 -3.91 7.95 1.70
CA ALA A 136 -2.57 7.37 1.67
C ALA A 136 -2.25 6.73 0.31
N GLY A 137 -3.21 6.00 -0.31
CA GLY A 137 -3.03 5.45 -1.66
C GLY A 137 -2.84 6.55 -2.72
N GLY A 138 -3.52 7.70 -2.60
CA GLY A 138 -3.27 8.87 -3.44
C GLY A 138 -1.87 9.43 -3.25
N ALA A 139 -1.37 9.49 -2.02
CA ALA A 139 0.01 9.86 -1.73
C ALA A 139 1.00 8.87 -2.37
N HIS A 140 0.75 7.56 -2.27
CA HIS A 140 1.58 6.52 -2.91
C HIS A 140 1.66 6.69 -4.42
N VAL A 141 0.55 7.02 -5.08
CA VAL A 141 0.56 7.37 -6.51
C VAL A 141 1.53 8.53 -6.76
N SER A 142 1.51 9.58 -5.93
CA SER A 142 2.41 10.73 -6.09
C SER A 142 3.88 10.36 -5.88
N TYR A 143 4.16 9.44 -4.94
CA TYR A 143 5.51 8.95 -4.68
C TYR A 143 6.05 8.16 -5.86
N LEU A 144 5.25 7.25 -6.43
CA LEU A 144 5.68 6.47 -7.58
C LEU A 144 5.78 7.28 -8.87
N ILE A 145 5.04 8.40 -9.01
CA ILE A 145 5.25 9.36 -10.10
C ILE A 145 6.64 10.01 -10.01
N ALA A 146 7.07 10.36 -8.80
CA ALA A 146 8.38 10.99 -8.55
C ALA A 146 9.53 9.97 -8.50
N SER A 147 9.23 8.71 -8.23
CA SER A 147 10.22 7.65 -8.05
C SER A 147 10.86 7.20 -9.36
N PRO A 148 12.20 7.07 -9.43
CA PRO A 148 12.84 6.38 -10.54
C PRO A 148 12.35 4.94 -10.74
N MET A 149 11.94 4.26 -9.65
CA MET A 149 11.46 2.89 -9.67
C MET A 149 10.03 2.75 -10.22
N GLY A 150 9.23 3.83 -10.20
CA GLY A 150 7.91 3.88 -10.83
C GLY A 150 7.92 4.10 -12.34
N LYS A 151 9.10 4.47 -12.89
CA LYS A 151 9.24 4.81 -14.30
C LYS A 151 8.86 3.67 -15.22
N GLY A 152 7.89 3.92 -16.10
CA GLY A 152 7.45 2.96 -17.12
C GLY A 152 6.47 1.90 -16.61
N LEU A 153 6.07 1.90 -15.34
CA LEU A 153 5.08 0.95 -14.80
C LEU A 153 3.64 1.36 -15.14
N PHE A 154 3.38 2.65 -15.26
CA PHE A 154 2.08 3.19 -15.64
C PHE A 154 2.24 4.45 -16.52
N LYS A 155 1.17 4.81 -17.21
CA LYS A 155 1.15 5.94 -18.14
C LYS A 155 0.51 7.18 -17.54
N ARG A 156 -0.40 7.01 -16.57
CA ARG A 156 -1.15 8.09 -15.92
C ARG A 156 -1.29 7.81 -14.44
N GLY A 157 -1.36 8.88 -13.63
CA GLY A 157 -1.71 8.82 -12.23
C GLY A 157 -2.96 9.65 -11.93
N ILE A 158 -3.83 9.16 -11.03
CA ILE A 158 -4.94 9.93 -10.46
C ILE A 158 -4.76 9.93 -8.94
N ILE A 159 -4.67 11.12 -8.37
CA ILE A 159 -4.43 11.35 -6.94
C ILE A 159 -5.72 11.92 -6.36
N GLN A 160 -6.37 11.16 -5.48
CA GLN A 160 -7.60 11.55 -4.83
C GLN A 160 -7.35 11.79 -3.35
N SER A 161 -7.58 13.02 -2.87
CA SER A 161 -7.43 13.40 -1.46
C SER A 161 -6.09 12.98 -0.83
N GLY A 162 -5.04 12.87 -1.65
CA GLY A 162 -3.67 12.53 -1.27
C GLY A 162 -2.72 13.38 -2.09
N ALA A 163 -1.66 13.90 -1.49
CA ALA A 163 -0.64 14.61 -2.22
C ALA A 163 0.72 14.41 -1.55
N TYR A 164 1.76 14.58 -2.32
CA TYR A 164 3.14 14.45 -1.89
C TYR A 164 3.48 15.19 -0.58
N ASN A 165 2.84 16.33 -0.32
CA ASN A 165 3.10 17.20 0.83
C ASN A 165 2.02 17.16 1.91
N LEU A 166 1.02 16.28 1.82
CA LEU A 166 -0.06 16.17 2.81
C LEU A 166 0.39 15.43 4.09
N PHE A 167 1.43 14.61 4.00
CA PHE A 167 1.93 13.83 5.13
C PHE A 167 3.30 14.36 5.55
N ASN A 168 3.54 14.40 6.86
CA ASN A 168 4.84 14.76 7.41
C ASN A 168 5.87 13.70 7.04
N TRP A 169 6.73 14.05 6.10
CA TRP A 169 7.84 13.20 5.69
C TRP A 169 8.82 13.03 6.83
N ILE A 170 9.21 11.79 7.05
CA ILE A 170 10.34 11.49 7.92
C ILE A 170 11.54 11.09 7.06
N SER A 171 12.73 11.51 7.47
CA SER A 171 13.95 11.02 6.86
C SER A 171 14.17 9.54 7.20
N LYS A 172 14.97 8.85 6.41
CA LYS A 172 15.39 7.48 6.71
C LYS A 172 15.98 7.35 8.11
N ASP A 173 16.78 8.32 8.55
CA ASP A 173 17.38 8.31 9.89
C ASP A 173 16.30 8.31 10.98
N LYS A 174 15.28 9.15 10.86
CA LYS A 174 14.15 9.16 11.82
C LYS A 174 13.36 7.86 11.78
N ALA A 175 13.18 7.27 10.60
CA ALA A 175 12.53 5.96 10.49
C ALA A 175 13.36 4.86 11.17
N GLN A 176 14.71 4.94 11.08
CA GLN A 176 15.62 4.03 11.79
C GLN A 176 15.62 4.24 13.30
N GLU A 177 15.54 5.50 13.76
CA GLU A 177 15.37 5.81 15.20
C GLU A 177 14.08 5.19 15.74
N LEU A 178 13.00 5.24 14.97
CA LEU A 178 11.75 4.59 15.31
C LEU A 178 11.91 3.06 15.38
N GLY A 179 12.64 2.46 14.45
CA GLY A 179 12.95 1.03 14.47
C GLY A 179 13.70 0.62 15.75
N LEU A 180 14.70 1.39 16.17
CA LEU A 180 15.42 1.18 17.42
C LEU A 180 14.52 1.35 18.66
N LYS A 181 13.63 2.33 18.64
CA LYS A 181 12.63 2.52 19.71
C LYS A 181 11.71 1.32 19.83
N THR A 182 11.24 0.80 18.70
CA THR A 182 10.40 -0.40 18.66
C THR A 182 11.14 -1.63 19.18
N GLN A 183 12.39 -1.80 18.80
CA GLN A 183 13.25 -2.86 19.31
C GLN A 183 13.37 -2.78 20.85
N THR A 184 13.48 -1.57 21.40
CA THR A 184 13.54 -1.33 22.85
C THR A 184 12.21 -1.71 23.52
N VAL A 185 11.06 -1.30 22.97
CA VAL A 185 9.73 -1.62 23.49
C VAL A 185 9.50 -3.13 23.52
N LEU A 186 10.01 -3.84 22.51
CA LEU A 186 9.90 -5.29 22.39
C LEU A 186 10.93 -6.05 23.27
N ASN A 187 11.83 -5.34 23.96
CA ASN A 187 12.94 -5.93 24.70
C ASN A 187 13.81 -6.88 23.83
N ALA A 188 13.92 -6.61 22.52
CA ALA A 188 14.71 -7.41 21.61
C ALA A 188 16.17 -6.91 21.65
N PRO A 189 17.17 -7.78 21.87
CA PRO A 189 18.59 -7.38 21.96
C PRO A 189 19.17 -6.94 20.60
N ASN A 190 18.57 -7.36 19.50
CA ASN A 190 18.99 -7.05 18.12
C ASN A 190 17.84 -7.27 17.16
N LEU A 191 18.03 -6.86 15.90
CA LEU A 191 17.04 -7.00 14.84
C LEU A 191 16.67 -8.46 14.54
N GLU A 192 17.64 -9.38 14.61
CA GLU A 192 17.38 -10.81 14.33
C GLU A 192 16.41 -11.40 15.37
N THR A 193 16.58 -11.07 16.64
CA THR A 193 15.63 -11.45 17.69
C THR A 193 14.25 -10.84 17.43
N MET A 194 14.22 -9.57 17.01
CA MET A 194 12.96 -8.88 16.70
C MET A 194 12.21 -9.56 15.54
N LYS A 195 12.91 -9.97 14.48
CA LYS A 195 12.32 -10.68 13.33
C LYS A 195 11.71 -12.03 13.68
N ASN A 196 12.18 -12.65 14.74
CA ASN A 196 11.67 -13.94 15.22
C ASN A 196 10.47 -13.80 16.17
N LEU A 197 10.01 -12.59 16.46
CA LEU A 197 8.79 -12.36 17.23
C LEU A 197 7.55 -12.60 16.37
N SER A 198 6.44 -12.93 17.02
CA SER A 198 5.16 -13.09 16.31
C SER A 198 4.69 -11.77 15.71
N ALA A 199 3.96 -11.84 14.61
CA ALA A 199 3.31 -10.68 13.99
C ALA A 199 2.42 -9.91 14.99
N GLU A 200 1.74 -10.63 15.89
CA GLU A 200 0.91 -10.03 16.94
C GLU A 200 1.74 -9.17 17.91
N ASN A 201 2.91 -9.64 18.32
CA ASN A 201 3.80 -8.87 19.20
C ASN A 201 4.32 -7.60 18.51
N LEU A 202 4.72 -7.70 17.24
CA LEU A 202 5.17 -6.58 16.44
C LEU A 202 4.05 -5.54 16.25
N LEU A 203 2.86 -6.00 15.93
CA LEU A 203 1.69 -5.14 15.78
C LEU A 203 1.31 -4.45 17.10
N SER A 204 1.33 -5.17 18.21
CA SER A 204 1.02 -4.62 19.53
C SER A 204 2.01 -3.52 19.93
N ALA A 205 3.29 -3.69 19.64
CA ALA A 205 4.31 -2.65 19.86
C ALA A 205 4.05 -1.41 19.01
N SER A 206 3.66 -1.59 17.75
CA SER A 206 3.26 -0.50 16.86
C SER A 206 2.05 0.28 17.39
N ILE A 207 1.02 -0.43 17.85
CA ILE A 207 -0.17 0.18 18.46
C ILE A 207 0.21 1.00 19.70
N GLY A 208 1.06 0.45 20.57
CA GLY A 208 1.56 1.15 21.77
C GLY A 208 2.37 2.42 21.45
N LEU A 209 2.89 2.53 20.24
CA LEU A 209 3.59 3.72 19.72
C LEU A 209 2.70 4.65 18.88
N ASN A 210 1.38 4.45 18.85
CA ASN A 210 0.41 5.19 18.04
C ASN A 210 0.61 5.06 16.53
N HIS A 211 0.95 3.88 16.04
CA HIS A 211 1.07 3.58 14.61
C HIS A 211 1.95 4.57 13.80
N PRO A 212 3.19 4.80 14.19
CA PRO A 212 4.02 5.84 13.60
C PRO A 212 4.68 5.45 12.28
N TYR A 213 4.33 4.30 11.70
CA TYR A 213 4.96 3.74 10.51
C TYR A 213 4.27 4.21 9.24
N GLY A 214 5.05 4.76 8.35
CA GLY A 214 4.66 5.23 7.02
C GLY A 214 5.89 5.45 6.14
N PRO A 215 5.70 5.89 4.90
CA PRO A 215 6.78 6.11 3.96
C PRO A 215 7.86 7.07 4.48
N ASN A 216 9.11 6.78 4.16
CA ASN A 216 10.25 7.62 4.51
C ASN A 216 11.05 8.02 3.26
N ILE A 217 11.74 9.17 3.34
CA ILE A 217 12.65 9.63 2.28
C ILE A 217 13.94 8.82 2.40
N ASP A 218 14.09 7.83 1.55
CA ASP A 218 15.22 6.89 1.53
C ASP A 218 16.28 7.23 0.48
N GLY A 219 15.99 8.19 -0.40
CA GLY A 219 16.86 8.65 -1.47
C GLY A 219 16.91 7.74 -2.70
N ALA A 220 16.25 6.59 -2.67
CA ALA A 220 16.22 5.62 -3.75
C ALA A 220 14.80 5.45 -4.34
N LEU A 221 13.86 4.96 -3.54
CA LEU A 221 12.46 4.84 -3.93
C LEU A 221 11.77 6.21 -3.83
N ILE A 222 11.91 6.88 -2.70
CA ILE A 222 11.47 8.27 -2.53
C ILE A 222 12.71 9.16 -2.60
N PRO A 223 12.90 9.93 -3.69
CA PRO A 223 14.08 10.75 -3.89
C PRO A 223 14.25 11.81 -2.80
N ASN A 224 15.50 12.16 -2.51
CA ASN A 224 15.82 13.40 -1.79
C ASN A 224 15.40 14.59 -2.66
N ASN A 225 14.85 15.61 -2.06
CA ASN A 225 14.55 16.89 -2.73
C ASN A 225 15.82 17.58 -3.21
#